data_aa78598d900f5df98b3e2f89ec8a6ca9
#
_entry.id   aa78598d900f5df98b3e2f89ec8a6ca9
#
_cell.length_a   1.000
_cell.length_b   1.000
_cell.length_c   1.000
_cell.angle_alpha   90.00
_cell.angle_beta   90.00
_cell.angle_gamma   90.00
#
_symmetry.space_group_name_H-M   'P 1'
#
loop_
_entity.id
_entity.type
_entity.pdbx_description
1 polymer ?
#
loop_
_entity_poly.entity_id
_entity_poly.type
_entity_poly.pdbx_seq_one_letter_code
_entity_poly.pdbx_strand_id
1 'polypeptide(L)'
;MTRATRWAVVSAGLGALVVLGAGCSKAVLTPEDYEVRPPVVAPEPPASRNAIAARKATEYLGTPYVWSGSSPSGFDCSGLVSYVYAQVGVSIPHNAAQQYRYGTPVARDELQPGDLVFFDRLRHDGIYLGDGRFIHATTPGGVKIARLDEGWFRTRWVGARRL
;
A
#
# COMPACT_ATOMS: atom_id res chain seq x y z
N MET A 1 -81.31 0.59 -13.25
CA MET A 1 -82.10 -0.05 -14.30
C MET A 1 -81.21 -1.06 -15.04
N THR A 2 -81.75 -2.32 -14.98
CA THR A 2 -81.58 -3.50 -15.87
C THR A 2 -80.13 -4.05 -16.01
N ARG A 3 -79.82 -5.08 -15.25
CA ARG A 3 -79.98 -6.56 -15.45
C ARG A 3 -79.76 -7.05 -16.92
N ALA A 4 -78.71 -7.83 -17.09
CA ALA A 4 -78.81 -9.03 -17.95
C ALA A 4 -77.73 -10.03 -17.58
N THR A 5 -78.18 -11.08 -16.98
CA THR A 5 -77.53 -12.35 -16.70
C THR A 5 -77.54 -13.18 -18.02
N ARG A 6 -76.50 -13.86 -18.36
CA ARG A 6 -76.59 -15.03 -19.26
C ARG A 6 -75.55 -16.10 -18.89
N TRP A 7 -76.14 -17.30 -18.82
CA TRP A 7 -75.71 -18.62 -18.37
C TRP A 7 -74.73 -19.29 -19.33
N ALA A 8 -73.74 -19.97 -18.80
CA ALA A 8 -73.34 -21.37 -18.86
C ALA A 8 -73.27 -22.06 -20.23
N VAL A 9 -72.11 -22.63 -20.48
CA VAL A 9 -72.02 -24.00 -21.02
C VAL A 9 -70.80 -24.70 -20.38
N VAL A 10 -71.09 -25.79 -19.68
CA VAL A 10 -70.15 -26.80 -19.20
C VAL A 10 -69.82 -27.73 -20.34
N SER A 11 -68.58 -27.88 -20.73
CA SER A 11 -68.10 -28.94 -21.58
C SER A 11 -67.04 -29.72 -20.83
N ALA A 12 -67.42 -30.95 -20.46
CA ALA A 12 -66.52 -31.94 -19.90
C ALA A 12 -65.69 -32.55 -21.03
N GLY A 13 -64.37 -32.30 -20.97
CA GLY A 13 -63.38 -32.93 -21.85
C GLY A 13 -62.44 -33.81 -21.02
N LEU A 14 -62.50 -35.11 -21.23
CA LEU A 14 -61.51 -36.08 -20.75
C LEU A 14 -60.12 -35.63 -21.22
N GLY A 15 -59.21 -35.36 -20.33
CA GLY A 15 -57.89 -35.00 -20.70
C GLY A 15 -56.85 -35.95 -20.15
N ALA A 16 -55.90 -36.26 -20.93
CA ALA A 16 -54.81 -37.14 -20.66
C ALA A 16 -53.83 -36.50 -19.62
N LEU A 17 -53.55 -37.31 -18.62
CA LEU A 17 -52.47 -36.98 -17.62
C LEU A 17 -51.10 -37.13 -18.31
N VAL A 18 -50.57 -36.05 -18.79
CA VAL A 18 -49.13 -35.98 -19.23
C VAL A 18 -48.29 -35.83 -18.00
N VAL A 19 -47.63 -36.89 -17.55
CA VAL A 19 -46.56 -36.86 -16.57
C VAL A 19 -45.33 -36.25 -17.26
N LEU A 20 -45.13 -34.95 -17.10
CA LEU A 20 -43.88 -34.30 -17.45
C LEU A 20 -42.85 -34.73 -16.43
N GLY A 21 -42.03 -35.70 -16.81
CA GLY A 21 -40.81 -36.03 -16.08
C GLY A 21 -39.91 -34.79 -16.02
N ALA A 22 -39.70 -34.27 -14.80
CA ALA A 22 -38.71 -33.27 -14.54
C ALA A 22 -37.31 -33.88 -14.76
N GLY A 23 -36.87 -33.88 -16.01
CA GLY A 23 -35.48 -34.15 -16.33
C GLY A 23 -34.61 -33.00 -15.78
N CYS A 24 -33.86 -33.26 -14.71
CA CYS A 24 -32.77 -32.40 -14.33
C CYS A 24 -31.71 -32.39 -15.46
N SER A 25 -31.89 -31.51 -16.44
CA SER A 25 -30.81 -31.18 -17.36
C SER A 25 -29.74 -30.47 -16.58
N LYS A 26 -28.68 -31.19 -16.20
CA LYS A 26 -27.42 -30.53 -15.74
C LYS A 26 -26.91 -29.75 -16.94
N ALA A 27 -27.06 -28.42 -16.90
CA ALA A 27 -26.41 -27.54 -17.85
C ALA A 27 -24.90 -27.79 -17.72
N VAL A 28 -24.31 -28.37 -18.76
CA VAL A 28 -22.87 -28.49 -18.89
C VAL A 28 -22.39 -27.10 -19.31
N LEU A 29 -21.76 -26.36 -18.38
CA LEU A 29 -21.13 -25.08 -18.67
C LEU A 29 -20.04 -25.31 -19.71
N THR A 30 -20.10 -24.61 -20.82
CA THR A 30 -19.07 -24.63 -21.84
C THR A 30 -17.93 -23.67 -21.43
N PRO A 31 -16.71 -23.85 -21.95
CA PRO A 31 -15.61 -22.92 -21.69
C PRO A 31 -15.90 -21.45 -22.08
N GLU A 32 -16.88 -21.23 -22.96
CA GLU A 32 -17.33 -19.90 -23.40
C GLU A 32 -18.25 -19.22 -22.39
N ASP A 33 -18.84 -19.96 -21.44
CA ASP A 33 -19.68 -19.41 -20.39
C ASP A 33 -18.86 -18.90 -19.19
N TYR A 34 -17.55 -19.13 -19.22
CA TYR A 34 -16.63 -18.63 -18.18
C TYR A 34 -16.10 -17.23 -18.54
N GLU A 35 -16.92 -16.23 -18.27
CA GLU A 35 -16.50 -14.84 -18.35
C GLU A 35 -15.42 -14.58 -17.27
N VAL A 36 -14.16 -14.54 -17.68
CA VAL A 36 -13.05 -14.14 -16.78
C VAL A 36 -13.24 -12.66 -16.42
N ARG A 37 -13.96 -12.42 -15.34
CA ARG A 37 -14.01 -11.06 -14.78
C ARG A 37 -12.63 -10.73 -14.22
N PRO A 38 -12.03 -9.61 -14.64
CA PRO A 38 -10.80 -9.16 -14.00
C PRO A 38 -11.06 -9.02 -12.48
N PRO A 39 -10.06 -9.32 -11.65
CA PRO A 39 -10.21 -9.15 -10.21
C PRO A 39 -10.65 -7.71 -9.91
N VAL A 40 -11.74 -7.58 -9.16
CA VAL A 40 -12.17 -6.26 -8.64
C VAL A 40 -11.12 -5.87 -7.62
N VAL A 41 -10.12 -5.11 -8.06
CA VAL A 41 -9.17 -4.47 -7.15
C VAL A 41 -9.98 -3.41 -6.41
N ALA A 42 -10.25 -3.66 -5.14
CA ALA A 42 -10.83 -2.63 -4.28
C ALA A 42 -9.92 -1.39 -4.36
N PRO A 43 -10.47 -0.17 -4.44
CA PRO A 43 -9.66 1.05 -4.42
C PRO A 43 -8.79 1.00 -3.17
N GLU A 44 -7.46 1.09 -3.36
CA GLU A 44 -6.54 1.16 -2.24
C GLU A 44 -6.93 2.36 -1.35
N PRO A 45 -6.95 2.19 -0.04
CA PRO A 45 -7.17 3.32 0.86
C PRO A 45 -6.14 4.40 0.53
N PRO A 46 -6.50 5.69 0.66
CA PRO A 46 -5.57 6.79 0.37
C PRO A 46 -4.26 6.55 1.13
N ALA A 47 -3.14 6.56 0.39
CA ALA A 47 -1.84 6.25 0.96
C ALA A 47 -1.56 7.17 2.16
N SER A 48 -1.09 6.59 3.24
CA SER A 48 -0.70 7.36 4.42
C SER A 48 0.37 8.40 4.04
N ARG A 49 0.44 9.52 4.78
CA ARG A 49 1.45 10.55 4.58
C ARG A 49 2.86 9.97 4.55
N ASN A 50 3.12 9.01 5.42
CA ASN A 50 4.41 8.32 5.50
C ASN A 50 4.69 7.47 4.24
N ALA A 51 3.69 6.75 3.73
CA ALA A 51 3.84 5.99 2.48
C ALA A 51 4.08 6.92 1.28
N ILE A 52 3.49 8.12 1.27
CA ILE A 52 3.78 9.14 0.26
C ILE A 52 5.23 9.62 0.39
N ALA A 53 5.71 9.87 1.61
CA ALA A 53 7.10 10.25 1.87
C ALA A 53 8.09 9.18 1.38
N ALA A 54 7.82 7.90 1.64
CA ALA A 54 8.65 6.79 1.15
C ALA A 54 8.78 6.80 -0.39
N ARG A 55 7.67 6.99 -1.11
CA ARG A 55 7.70 7.09 -2.58
C ARG A 55 8.47 8.32 -3.05
N LYS A 56 8.21 9.49 -2.45
CA LYS A 56 8.93 10.72 -2.79
C LYS A 56 10.44 10.62 -2.56
N ALA A 57 10.87 9.92 -1.54
CA ALA A 57 12.28 9.72 -1.29
C ALA A 57 12.99 9.03 -2.47
N THR A 58 12.30 8.12 -3.18
CA THR A 58 12.91 7.42 -4.33
C THR A 58 13.14 8.31 -5.55
N GLU A 59 12.50 9.47 -5.63
CA GLU A 59 12.73 10.46 -6.69
C GLU A 59 14.14 11.07 -6.62
N TYR A 60 14.81 10.96 -5.47
CA TYR A 60 16.16 11.50 -5.21
C TYR A 60 17.28 10.46 -5.33
N LEU A 61 16.99 9.24 -5.79
CA LEU A 61 18.02 8.22 -6.01
C LEU A 61 19.15 8.76 -6.89
N GLY A 62 20.41 8.51 -6.48
CA GLY A 62 21.58 8.98 -7.20
C GLY A 62 21.99 10.42 -6.91
N THR A 63 21.21 11.20 -6.15
CA THR A 63 21.61 12.54 -5.72
C THR A 63 22.91 12.46 -4.91
N PRO A 64 23.93 13.32 -5.19
CA PRO A 64 25.18 13.29 -4.48
C PRO A 64 25.04 13.48 -2.97
N TYR A 65 25.96 12.86 -2.20
CA TYR A 65 26.10 13.19 -0.79
C TYR A 65 26.83 14.53 -0.64
N VAL A 66 26.22 15.43 0.12
CA VAL A 66 26.82 16.70 0.51
C VAL A 66 26.66 16.86 2.02
N TRP A 67 27.74 17.09 2.74
CA TRP A 67 27.68 17.34 4.18
C TRP A 67 26.78 18.55 4.48
N SER A 68 25.84 18.41 5.41
CA SER A 68 24.79 19.40 5.71
C SER A 68 23.91 19.75 4.50
N GLY A 69 23.88 18.92 3.47
CA GLY A 69 23.02 19.08 2.29
C GLY A 69 21.56 18.72 2.60
N SER A 70 20.63 19.56 2.12
CA SER A 70 19.19 19.40 2.33
C SER A 70 18.38 19.82 1.10
N SER A 71 18.93 19.64 -0.09
CA SER A 71 18.30 20.01 -1.36
C SER A 71 18.59 18.98 -2.46
N PRO A 72 17.85 19.00 -3.59
CA PRO A 72 18.12 18.11 -4.72
C PRO A 72 19.52 18.25 -5.34
N SER A 73 20.28 19.30 -4.99
CA SER A 73 21.68 19.44 -5.40
C SER A 73 22.64 18.56 -4.58
N GLY A 74 22.20 18.07 -3.42
CA GLY A 74 22.96 17.20 -2.55
C GLY A 74 22.31 17.05 -1.18
N PHE A 75 22.38 15.86 -0.62
CA PHE A 75 21.82 15.54 0.69
C PHE A 75 22.87 14.90 1.61
N ASP A 76 22.76 15.19 2.91
CA ASP A 76 23.20 14.25 3.95
C ASP A 76 22.01 13.35 4.40
N CYS A 77 22.25 12.41 5.32
CA CYS A 77 21.24 11.45 5.74
C CYS A 77 19.98 12.14 6.29
N SER A 78 20.13 13.00 7.29
CA SER A 78 19.02 13.69 7.95
C SER A 78 18.44 14.83 7.11
N GLY A 79 19.22 15.40 6.18
CA GLY A 79 18.77 16.39 5.21
C GLY A 79 17.82 15.79 4.17
N LEU A 80 18.11 14.60 3.67
CA LEU A 80 17.17 13.86 2.81
C LEU A 80 15.85 13.63 3.54
N VAL A 81 15.90 13.13 4.78
CA VAL A 81 14.70 12.84 5.58
C VAL A 81 13.89 14.10 5.82
N SER A 82 14.50 15.19 6.32
CA SER A 82 13.78 16.44 6.59
C SER A 82 13.17 17.05 5.33
N TYR A 83 13.91 17.03 4.22
CA TYR A 83 13.44 17.56 2.93
C TYR A 83 12.23 16.79 2.38
N VAL A 84 12.28 15.45 2.40
CA VAL A 84 11.18 14.61 1.92
C VAL A 84 9.94 14.78 2.78
N TYR A 85 10.09 14.80 4.09
CA TYR A 85 8.95 14.98 4.99
C TYR A 85 8.31 16.37 4.91
N ALA A 86 9.09 17.42 4.66
CA ALA A 86 8.55 18.75 4.40
C ALA A 86 7.59 18.77 3.20
N GLN A 87 7.84 17.99 2.15
CA GLN A 87 6.98 17.90 0.98
C GLN A 87 5.62 17.23 1.24
N VAL A 88 5.50 16.51 2.35
CA VAL A 88 4.22 15.91 2.80
C VAL A 88 3.63 16.65 4.00
N GLY A 89 4.11 17.87 4.27
CA GLY A 89 3.59 18.76 5.29
C GLY A 89 4.04 18.40 6.72
N VAL A 90 5.16 17.67 6.88
CA VAL A 90 5.74 17.35 8.18
C VAL A 90 7.11 18.04 8.31
N SER A 91 7.23 18.95 9.27
CA SER A 91 8.50 19.65 9.55
C SER A 91 9.24 18.94 10.69
N ILE A 92 10.45 18.47 10.40
CA ILE A 92 11.35 17.86 11.38
C ILE A 92 12.76 18.46 11.25
N PRO A 93 13.56 18.47 12.33
CA PRO A 93 14.91 19.05 12.30
C PRO A 93 15.84 18.32 11.32
N HIS A 94 16.81 19.06 10.77
CA HIS A 94 17.93 18.49 9.99
C HIS A 94 19.01 17.98 10.95
N ASN A 95 18.70 16.93 11.70
CA ASN A 95 19.62 16.25 12.61
C ASN A 95 19.02 14.91 13.04
N ALA A 96 19.67 13.80 12.78
CA ALA A 96 19.17 12.46 13.04
C ALA A 96 18.83 12.21 14.52
N ALA A 97 19.67 12.66 15.46
CA ALA A 97 19.41 12.50 16.89
C ALA A 97 18.19 13.31 17.39
N GLN A 98 17.95 14.47 16.77
CA GLN A 98 16.75 15.25 17.05
C GLN A 98 15.52 14.61 16.41
N GLN A 99 15.61 14.14 15.18
CA GLN A 99 14.52 13.42 14.48
C GLN A 99 14.04 12.18 15.26
N TYR A 100 14.95 11.49 15.92
CA TYR A 100 14.60 10.33 16.77
C TYR A 100 13.65 10.67 17.92
N ARG A 101 13.48 11.95 18.28
CA ARG A 101 12.56 12.41 19.32
C ARG A 101 11.14 12.67 18.82
N TYR A 102 10.91 12.58 17.49
CA TYR A 102 9.60 12.80 16.87
C TYR A 102 8.89 11.49 16.61
N GLY A 103 7.57 11.52 16.62
CA GLY A 103 6.72 10.38 16.35
C GLY A 103 6.72 9.30 17.45
N THR A 104 6.17 8.16 17.11
CA THR A 104 6.05 7.00 18.01
C THR A 104 7.11 5.95 17.72
N PRO A 105 7.65 5.25 18.76
CA PRO A 105 8.52 4.11 18.53
C PRO A 105 7.83 3.00 17.74
N VAL A 106 8.58 2.36 16.83
CA VAL A 106 8.10 1.23 16.03
C VAL A 106 9.06 0.06 16.22
N ALA A 107 8.51 -1.13 16.48
CA ALA A 107 9.29 -2.35 16.52
C ALA A 107 9.79 -2.72 15.11
N ARG A 108 10.94 -3.41 15.03
CA ARG A 108 11.58 -3.70 13.74
C ARG A 108 10.73 -4.58 12.82
N ASP A 109 9.92 -5.45 13.38
CA ASP A 109 8.97 -6.35 12.69
C ASP A 109 7.64 -5.68 12.34
N GLU A 110 7.38 -4.48 12.87
CA GLU A 110 6.18 -3.68 12.59
C GLU A 110 6.42 -2.51 11.62
N LEU A 111 7.61 -2.46 11.01
CA LEU A 111 8.00 -1.39 10.10
C LEU A 111 7.07 -1.29 8.88
N GLN A 112 6.66 -0.08 8.55
CA GLN A 112 5.86 0.27 7.38
C GLN A 112 6.56 1.32 6.51
N PRO A 113 6.29 1.35 5.19
CA PRO A 113 6.87 2.37 4.32
C PRO A 113 6.66 3.79 4.86
N GLY A 114 7.76 4.54 4.94
CA GLY A 114 7.84 5.88 5.51
C GLY A 114 8.29 5.94 6.97
N ASP A 115 8.40 4.82 7.68
CA ASP A 115 9.00 4.87 9.02
C ASP A 115 10.46 5.32 8.92
N LEU A 116 10.88 6.15 9.86
CA LEU A 116 12.28 6.55 9.99
C LEU A 116 13.06 5.44 10.68
N VAL A 117 14.20 5.09 10.12
CA VAL A 117 15.11 4.06 10.66
C VAL A 117 16.45 4.70 11.06
N PHE A 118 16.98 4.33 12.23
CA PHE A 118 18.13 5.00 12.84
C PHE A 118 19.23 4.01 13.18
N PHE A 119 20.47 4.46 12.99
CA PHE A 119 21.67 3.66 13.13
C PHE A 119 22.81 4.42 13.83
N ASP A 120 23.84 3.70 14.21
CA ASP A 120 25.12 4.19 14.68
C ASP A 120 25.00 5.31 15.75
N ARG A 121 24.34 5.00 16.86
CA ARG A 121 24.13 5.94 17.98
C ARG A 121 23.46 7.25 17.55
N LEU A 122 22.49 7.15 16.62
CA LEU A 122 21.74 8.28 16.04
C LEU A 122 22.59 9.22 15.16
N ARG A 123 23.69 8.72 14.59
CA ARG A 123 24.51 9.49 13.64
C ARG A 123 24.11 9.26 12.20
N HIS A 124 23.21 8.29 11.95
CA HIS A 124 22.74 7.96 10.62
C HIS A 124 21.27 7.55 10.65
N ASP A 125 20.55 7.93 9.61
CA ASP A 125 19.13 7.63 9.45
C ASP A 125 18.75 7.46 7.98
N GLY A 126 17.48 7.06 7.77
CA GLY A 126 16.87 6.90 6.47
C GLY A 126 15.37 6.64 6.57
N ILE A 127 14.73 6.47 5.42
CA ILE A 127 13.29 6.23 5.29
C ILE A 127 13.07 4.80 4.82
N TYR A 128 12.28 4.03 5.58
CA TYR A 128 11.94 2.65 5.25
C TYR A 128 11.01 2.57 4.03
N LEU A 129 11.28 1.64 3.12
CA LEU A 129 10.56 1.47 1.86
C LEU A 129 9.68 0.20 1.81
N GLY A 130 9.82 -0.68 2.80
CA GLY A 130 9.23 -2.02 2.78
C GLY A 130 10.25 -3.11 2.45
N ASP A 131 9.89 -4.37 2.72
CA ASP A 131 10.67 -5.57 2.39
C ASP A 131 12.11 -5.55 2.91
N GLY A 132 12.32 -4.98 4.10
CA GLY A 132 13.65 -4.84 4.70
C GLY A 132 14.55 -3.80 4.03
N ARG A 133 14.03 -2.98 3.11
CA ARG A 133 14.78 -1.95 2.37
C ARG A 133 14.50 -0.56 2.93
N PHE A 134 15.48 0.30 2.85
CA PHE A 134 15.35 1.72 3.20
C PHE A 134 16.22 2.58 2.29
N ILE A 135 15.87 3.85 2.15
CA ILE A 135 16.61 4.84 1.38
C ILE A 135 17.34 5.80 2.32
N HIS A 136 18.58 6.11 2.00
CA HIS A 136 19.43 7.00 2.79
C HIS A 136 20.46 7.72 1.90
N ALA A 137 21.01 8.82 2.37
CA ALA A 137 22.16 9.46 1.76
C ALA A 137 23.44 9.08 2.52
N THR A 138 24.49 8.65 1.80
CA THR A 138 25.75 8.18 2.39
C THR A 138 26.94 8.43 1.48
N THR A 139 28.14 8.37 2.05
CA THR A 139 29.39 8.43 1.30
C THR A 139 30.15 7.09 1.44
N PRO A 140 30.68 6.51 0.35
CA PRO A 140 30.45 6.93 -1.05
C PRO A 140 29.07 6.53 -1.56
N GLY A 141 28.59 7.24 -2.61
CA GLY A 141 27.45 6.78 -3.41
C GLY A 141 26.19 7.64 -3.36
N GLY A 142 26.12 8.67 -2.48
CA GLY A 142 24.94 9.55 -2.45
C GLY A 142 23.67 8.88 -1.93
N VAL A 143 22.53 9.27 -2.48
CA VAL A 143 21.21 8.70 -2.13
C VAL A 143 21.04 7.36 -2.79
N LYS A 144 20.87 6.32 -1.99
CA LYS A 144 20.71 4.93 -2.45
C LYS A 144 19.81 4.10 -1.53
N ILE A 145 19.40 2.94 -2.03
CA ILE A 145 18.68 1.94 -1.25
C ILE A 145 19.68 0.95 -0.64
N ALA A 146 19.45 0.61 0.63
CA ALA A 146 20.17 -0.42 1.35
C ALA A 146 19.17 -1.35 2.07
N ARG A 147 19.68 -2.43 2.65
CA ARG A 147 18.90 -3.41 3.41
C ARG A 147 19.22 -3.33 4.90
N LEU A 148 18.20 -3.48 5.73
CA LEU A 148 18.33 -3.49 7.20
C LEU A 148 19.15 -4.69 7.72
N ASP A 149 19.16 -5.80 6.98
CA ASP A 149 19.87 -7.04 7.33
C ASP A 149 21.33 -7.07 6.82
N GLU A 150 21.78 -6.09 6.06
CA GLU A 150 23.18 -5.95 5.66
C GLU A 150 24.10 -5.66 6.85
N GLY A 151 25.35 -6.15 6.75
CA GLY A 151 26.29 -6.23 7.87
C GLY A 151 26.43 -4.97 8.72
N TRP A 152 26.68 -3.80 8.09
CA TRP A 152 26.87 -2.55 8.81
C TRP A 152 25.59 -2.06 9.50
N PHE A 153 24.44 -2.08 8.81
CA PHE A 153 23.15 -1.62 9.34
C PHE A 153 22.59 -2.56 10.39
N ARG A 154 22.72 -3.87 10.17
CA ARG A 154 22.26 -4.89 11.12
C ARG A 154 22.91 -4.73 12.50
N THR A 155 24.23 -4.46 12.52
CA THR A 155 25.01 -4.36 13.76
C THR A 155 24.90 -3.00 14.45
N ARG A 156 24.40 -1.98 13.74
CA ARG A 156 24.32 -0.58 14.23
C ARG A 156 22.88 -0.07 14.35
N TRP A 157 21.92 -0.95 14.25
CA TRP A 157 20.51 -0.62 14.46
C TRP A 157 20.29 0.01 15.83
N VAL A 158 19.55 1.13 15.88
CA VAL A 158 19.16 1.83 17.12
C VAL A 158 17.65 1.71 17.33
N GLY A 159 16.85 1.95 16.33
CA GLY A 159 15.39 1.91 16.42
C GLY A 159 14.71 2.59 15.24
N ALA A 160 13.38 2.69 15.32
CA ALA A 160 12.58 3.36 14.31
C ALA A 160 11.52 4.27 14.93
N ARG A 161 11.01 5.20 14.11
CA ARG A 161 9.95 6.16 14.46
C ARG A 161 8.93 6.28 13.34
N ARG A 162 7.65 6.33 13.71
CA ARG A 162 6.54 6.65 12.81
C ARG A 162 6.03 8.05 13.10
N LEU A 163 6.05 8.92 12.08
CA LEU A 163 5.61 10.32 12.18
C LEU A 163 4.12 10.48 11.91
#